data_122eddca7d7516af34d517966786816e
#
_entry.id   122eddca7d7516af34d517966786816e
#
_cell.length_a   1.000
_cell.length_b   1.000
_cell.length_c   1.000
_cell.angle_alpha   90.00
_cell.angle_beta   90.00
_cell.angle_gamma   90.00
#
_symmetry.space_group_name_H-M   'P 1'
#
loop_
_entity.id
_entity.type
_entity.pdbx_description
1 polymer ?
#
loop_
_entity_poly.entity_id
_entity_poly.type
_entity_poly.pdbx_seq_one_letter_code
_entity_poly.pdbx_strand_id
1 'polypeptide(L)'
;PFIFSFSGVSESPSEYASGMIKDNGNFVADVSGIYTIVAAFGGREARRTLQVSARNVTEKVQLKGHGTVSNVHTSDLWVWEGIDGRDYCVTGTWGGNGEAYFWDVTDPNHLIPIDTIRVDARTVNDVKVSEDGKICVISREGASNRKNGLVIIDVSNPREAAIIATYDEGLTGGVHNVFIYKDHIYALSNGERYDIINIEDPKSPKKVGTFELDEPGHSIHDVWIEDGIAYSSNWAYGVWMVDVGNGMAGGTPSNPKPIANYAYPSGWNHAAFPYYDKKTGKFYVIAGDEAFPNGLNTEDGPTIPAGFLHFIDFTDLERPVEVAKYEVPG
;
A
#
# COMPACT_ATOMS: atom_id res chain seq x y z
N PRO A 1 -9.04 -34.80 -4.48
CA PRO A 1 -8.66 -33.47 -5.01
C PRO A 1 -7.81 -33.61 -6.25
N PHE A 2 -7.82 -32.63 -7.13
CA PHE A 2 -6.85 -32.50 -8.20
C PHE A 2 -5.50 -32.08 -7.63
N ILE A 3 -4.43 -32.55 -8.24
CA ILE A 3 -3.08 -32.07 -8.00
C ILE A 3 -2.62 -31.35 -9.25
N PHE A 4 -2.22 -30.10 -9.10
CA PHE A 4 -1.69 -29.29 -10.20
C PHE A 4 -0.18 -29.14 -10.05
N SER A 5 0.52 -29.18 -11.18
CA SER A 5 1.94 -28.89 -11.27
C SER A 5 2.26 -28.25 -12.60
N PHE A 6 3.43 -27.66 -12.73
CA PHE A 6 3.93 -27.13 -13.99
C PHE A 6 5.42 -27.43 -14.17
N SER A 7 5.84 -27.36 -15.42
CA SER A 7 7.25 -27.27 -15.82
C SER A 7 7.36 -26.25 -16.96
N GLY A 8 8.51 -25.65 -17.13
CA GLY A 8 8.68 -24.63 -18.18
C GLY A 8 10.10 -24.53 -18.70
N VAL A 9 10.23 -23.90 -19.86
CA VAL A 9 11.50 -23.50 -20.48
C VAL A 9 11.41 -22.00 -20.73
N SER A 10 12.33 -21.21 -20.13
CA SER A 10 12.42 -19.79 -20.35
C SER A 10 12.81 -19.44 -21.78
N GLU A 11 12.34 -18.31 -22.29
CA GLU A 11 12.83 -17.73 -23.55
C GLU A 11 14.25 -17.16 -23.39
N SER A 12 14.64 -16.78 -22.17
CA SER A 12 15.99 -16.28 -21.85
C SER A 12 16.90 -17.39 -21.38
N PRO A 13 18.10 -17.58 -22.01
CA PRO A 13 19.05 -18.59 -21.55
C PRO A 13 19.64 -18.32 -20.16
N SER A 14 19.54 -17.09 -19.66
CA SER A 14 20.05 -16.67 -18.35
C SER A 14 19.03 -16.78 -17.22
N GLU A 15 17.79 -17.11 -17.53
CA GLU A 15 16.68 -17.18 -16.57
C GLU A 15 16.09 -18.59 -16.54
N TYR A 16 15.67 -19.03 -15.35
CA TYR A 16 14.92 -20.27 -15.22
C TYR A 16 13.42 -19.97 -15.38
N ALA A 17 12.71 -20.86 -16.08
CA ALA A 17 11.27 -20.80 -16.15
C ALA A 17 10.68 -20.95 -14.75
N SER A 18 10.08 -19.90 -14.22
CA SER A 18 9.47 -19.85 -12.89
C SER A 18 8.02 -19.38 -12.99
N GLY A 19 7.27 -19.67 -11.95
CA GLY A 19 5.86 -19.33 -11.87
C GLY A 19 5.20 -20.01 -10.70
N MET A 20 3.90 -19.84 -10.59
CA MET A 20 3.10 -20.39 -9.51
C MET A 20 1.84 -21.06 -10.06
N ILE A 21 1.45 -22.17 -9.44
CA ILE A 21 0.17 -22.81 -9.70
C ILE A 21 -0.53 -23.11 -8.37
N LYS A 22 -1.81 -22.77 -8.26
CA LYS A 22 -2.63 -22.99 -7.07
C LYS A 22 -3.39 -24.30 -7.15
N ASP A 23 -3.95 -24.74 -6.01
CA ASP A 23 -4.76 -25.94 -5.89
C ASP A 23 -6.05 -25.89 -6.75
N ASN A 24 -6.49 -24.70 -7.15
CA ASN A 24 -7.60 -24.52 -8.09
C ASN A 24 -7.19 -24.56 -9.58
N GLY A 25 -5.88 -24.70 -9.86
CA GLY A 25 -5.34 -24.77 -11.22
C GLY A 25 -4.99 -23.40 -11.83
N ASN A 26 -5.13 -22.29 -11.11
CA ASN A 26 -4.68 -20.99 -11.59
C ASN A 26 -3.15 -20.97 -11.66
N PHE A 27 -2.64 -20.55 -12.82
CA PHE A 27 -1.20 -20.49 -13.10
C PHE A 27 -0.80 -19.06 -13.48
N VAL A 28 0.29 -18.58 -12.89
CA VAL A 28 0.95 -17.31 -13.26
C VAL A 28 2.43 -17.61 -13.48
N ALA A 29 2.95 -17.19 -14.64
CA ALA A 29 4.36 -17.28 -14.95
C ALA A 29 5.09 -15.98 -14.57
N ASP A 30 6.28 -16.12 -14.02
CA ASP A 30 7.14 -14.96 -13.68
C ASP A 30 8.03 -14.56 -14.88
N VAL A 31 8.33 -15.51 -15.76
CA VAL A 31 9.25 -15.34 -16.88
C VAL A 31 8.57 -15.75 -18.18
N SER A 32 8.85 -15.04 -19.27
CA SER A 32 8.41 -15.45 -20.62
C SER A 32 9.00 -16.81 -21.01
N GLY A 33 8.17 -17.66 -21.62
CA GLY A 33 8.60 -19.00 -21.95
C GLY A 33 7.48 -19.95 -22.34
N ILE A 34 7.80 -21.21 -22.48
CA ILE A 34 6.85 -22.28 -22.78
C ILE A 34 6.65 -23.11 -21.52
N TYR A 35 5.41 -23.18 -21.05
CA TYR A 35 5.03 -23.88 -19.83
C TYR A 35 4.08 -25.02 -20.13
N THR A 36 4.30 -26.16 -19.48
CA THR A 36 3.36 -27.28 -19.49
C THR A 36 2.69 -27.41 -18.13
N ILE A 37 1.40 -27.21 -18.10
CA ILE A 37 0.55 -27.39 -16.93
C ILE A 37 0.03 -28.81 -16.91
N VAL A 38 0.08 -29.45 -15.74
CA VAL A 38 -0.39 -30.82 -15.51
C VAL A 38 -1.46 -30.80 -14.43
N ALA A 39 -2.61 -31.40 -14.72
CA ALA A 39 -3.65 -31.68 -13.75
C ALA A 39 -3.76 -33.20 -13.58
N ALA A 40 -3.59 -33.70 -12.36
CA ALA A 40 -3.65 -35.13 -12.03
C ALA A 40 -4.83 -35.42 -11.09
N PHE A 41 -5.56 -36.51 -11.37
CA PHE A 41 -6.63 -37.01 -10.53
C PHE A 41 -6.83 -38.52 -10.71
N GLY A 42 -6.84 -39.28 -9.62
CA GLY A 42 -7.17 -40.69 -9.65
C GLY A 42 -6.27 -41.55 -10.57
N GLY A 43 -4.96 -41.21 -10.66
CA GLY A 43 -4.00 -41.89 -11.54
C GLY A 43 -4.11 -41.50 -13.02
N ARG A 44 -4.91 -40.50 -13.37
CA ARG A 44 -5.00 -39.92 -14.72
C ARG A 44 -4.41 -38.52 -14.74
N GLU A 45 -3.80 -38.13 -15.86
CA GLU A 45 -3.23 -36.82 -16.08
C GLU A 45 -3.81 -36.18 -17.34
N ALA A 46 -3.99 -34.86 -17.27
CA ALA A 46 -4.22 -34.01 -18.44
C ALA A 46 -3.10 -32.97 -18.47
N ARG A 47 -2.63 -32.65 -19.68
CA ARG A 47 -1.52 -31.70 -19.89
C ARG A 47 -1.94 -30.62 -20.88
N ARG A 48 -1.51 -29.37 -20.64
CA ARG A 48 -1.67 -28.28 -21.59
C ARG A 48 -0.39 -27.45 -21.63
N THR A 49 0.08 -27.19 -22.84
CA THR A 49 1.20 -26.29 -23.07
C THR A 49 0.68 -24.89 -23.35
N LEU A 50 1.32 -23.91 -22.71
CA LEU A 50 1.05 -22.49 -22.85
C LEU A 50 2.33 -21.80 -23.27
N GLN A 51 2.23 -20.85 -24.18
CA GLN A 51 3.29 -19.88 -24.45
C GLN A 51 2.96 -18.61 -23.68
N VAL A 52 3.87 -18.15 -22.85
CA VAL A 52 3.82 -16.89 -22.11
C VAL A 52 4.80 -15.94 -22.76
N SER A 53 4.33 -14.81 -23.21
CA SER A 53 5.14 -13.77 -23.85
C SER A 53 5.13 -12.50 -23.02
N ALA A 54 6.26 -11.81 -22.98
CA ALA A 54 6.34 -10.50 -22.35
C ALA A 54 5.41 -9.50 -23.04
N ARG A 55 4.74 -8.67 -22.28
CA ARG A 55 4.03 -7.50 -22.81
C ARG A 55 5.06 -6.40 -23.03
N ASN A 56 5.57 -6.29 -24.23
CA ASN A 56 6.49 -5.20 -24.61
C ASN A 56 5.70 -3.89 -24.79
N VAL A 57 5.13 -3.37 -23.72
CA VAL A 57 4.53 -2.04 -23.69
C VAL A 57 5.61 -1.07 -23.24
N THR A 58 5.96 -0.13 -24.10
CA THR A 58 6.93 0.92 -23.78
C THR A 58 6.21 2.26 -23.77
N GLU A 59 6.22 2.91 -22.60
CA GLU A 59 5.73 4.29 -22.46
C GLU A 59 6.92 5.23 -22.26
N LYS A 60 6.81 6.44 -22.84
CA LYS A 60 7.82 7.47 -22.65
C LYS A 60 7.43 8.33 -21.47
N VAL A 61 8.21 8.27 -20.40
CA VAL A 61 8.09 9.14 -19.24
C VAL A 61 9.08 10.29 -19.37
N GLN A 62 8.61 11.53 -19.13
CA GLN A 62 9.43 12.73 -19.13
C GLN A 62 9.43 13.33 -17.71
N LEU A 63 10.62 13.39 -17.10
CA LEU A 63 10.81 14.16 -15.87
C LEU A 63 10.55 15.65 -16.15
N LYS A 64 9.64 16.27 -15.42
CA LYS A 64 9.29 17.69 -15.55
C LYS A 64 10.01 18.56 -14.56
N GLY A 65 10.10 18.15 -13.31
CA GLY A 65 10.77 18.89 -12.26
C GLY A 65 11.30 17.97 -11.17
N HIS A 66 12.21 18.50 -10.39
CA HIS A 66 12.79 17.83 -9.24
C HIS A 66 12.98 18.84 -8.10
N GLY A 67 12.30 18.63 -6.98
CA GLY A 67 12.47 19.38 -5.74
C GLY A 67 13.40 18.62 -4.80
N THR A 68 14.33 19.34 -4.17
CA THR A 68 15.24 18.75 -3.16
C THR A 68 15.04 19.43 -1.82
N VAL A 69 15.01 18.64 -0.76
CA VAL A 69 15.09 19.12 0.62
C VAL A 69 16.40 18.64 1.21
N SER A 70 17.19 19.55 1.75
CA SER A 70 18.41 19.34 2.54
C SER A 70 19.17 17.99 2.34
N ASN A 71 19.80 17.48 3.41
CA ASN A 71 20.65 16.29 3.39
C ASN A 71 19.94 15.03 3.94
N VAL A 72 18.62 15.04 4.06
CA VAL A 72 17.84 13.93 4.58
C VAL A 72 17.00 13.29 3.48
N HIS A 73 16.68 12.00 3.67
CA HIS A 73 15.82 11.29 2.73
C HIS A 73 14.38 11.75 2.85
N THR A 74 13.70 11.90 1.71
CA THR A 74 12.25 11.99 1.66
C THR A 74 11.67 10.63 1.99
N SER A 75 10.63 10.58 2.83
CA SER A 75 9.93 9.35 3.19
C SER A 75 8.72 9.15 2.28
N ASP A 76 7.63 9.85 2.52
CA ASP A 76 6.42 9.79 1.74
C ASP A 76 6.06 11.16 1.16
N LEU A 77 5.10 11.17 0.25
CA LEU A 77 4.54 12.38 -0.32
C LEU A 77 3.03 12.26 -0.53
N TRP A 78 2.34 13.40 -0.45
CA TRP A 78 0.94 13.52 -0.86
C TRP A 78 0.74 14.76 -1.69
N VAL A 79 0.03 14.62 -2.81
CA VAL A 79 -0.32 15.74 -3.70
C VAL A 79 -1.82 16.00 -3.59
N TRP A 80 -2.21 17.28 -3.50
CA TRP A 80 -3.63 17.67 -3.44
C TRP A 80 -3.89 18.99 -4.13
N GLU A 81 -5.15 19.22 -4.52
CA GLU A 81 -5.62 20.53 -4.94
C GLU A 81 -6.01 21.34 -3.69
N GLY A 82 -5.42 22.51 -3.52
CA GLY A 82 -5.76 23.42 -2.44
C GLY A 82 -7.11 24.10 -2.69
N ILE A 83 -7.68 24.71 -1.63
CA ILE A 83 -8.96 25.42 -1.71
C ILE A 83 -8.93 26.63 -2.65
N ASP A 84 -7.75 27.09 -3.03
CA ASP A 84 -7.49 28.14 -4.01
C ASP A 84 -7.33 27.63 -5.46
N GLY A 85 -7.50 26.32 -5.68
CA GLY A 85 -7.40 25.66 -6.98
C GLY A 85 -5.97 25.50 -7.50
N ARG A 86 -4.97 25.62 -6.63
CA ARG A 86 -3.57 25.34 -6.95
C ARG A 86 -3.19 23.94 -6.48
N ASP A 87 -2.20 23.35 -7.14
CA ASP A 87 -1.67 22.05 -6.76
C ASP A 87 -0.55 22.18 -5.74
N TYR A 88 -0.64 21.45 -4.67
CA TYR A 88 0.32 21.39 -3.58
C TYR A 88 0.83 19.99 -3.33
N CYS A 89 1.99 19.90 -2.68
CA CYS A 89 2.56 18.65 -2.22
C CYS A 89 3.08 18.82 -0.80
N VAL A 90 2.94 17.81 0.02
CA VAL A 90 3.66 17.66 1.29
C VAL A 90 4.58 16.46 1.19
N THR A 91 5.80 16.60 1.73
CA THR A 91 6.76 15.49 1.83
C THR A 91 7.23 15.33 3.25
N GLY A 92 7.28 14.07 3.73
CA GLY A 92 7.89 13.72 5.00
C GLY A 92 9.41 13.52 4.89
N THR A 93 10.08 13.26 6.01
CA THR A 93 11.53 13.01 6.09
C THR A 93 11.84 11.76 6.90
N TRP A 94 12.82 11.00 6.44
CA TRP A 94 13.28 9.79 7.11
C TRP A 94 14.69 10.00 7.67
N GLY A 95 14.86 9.73 8.97
CA GLY A 95 16.13 9.94 9.65
C GLY A 95 16.56 11.43 9.71
N GLY A 96 15.59 12.33 9.70
CA GLY A 96 15.79 13.80 9.77
C GLY A 96 15.59 14.35 11.17
N ASN A 97 15.07 15.59 11.22
CA ASN A 97 14.77 16.30 12.46
C ASN A 97 13.27 16.55 12.61
N GLY A 98 12.44 15.66 12.09
CA GLY A 98 10.98 15.75 12.16
C GLY A 98 10.39 16.82 11.25
N GLU A 99 10.99 17.07 10.08
CA GLU A 99 10.46 18.02 9.12
C GLU A 99 9.42 17.38 8.20
N ALA A 100 8.35 18.15 7.91
CA ALA A 100 7.45 17.98 6.77
C ALA A 100 7.52 19.26 5.92
N TYR A 101 7.80 19.10 4.63
CA TYR A 101 7.95 20.22 3.70
C TYR A 101 6.72 20.36 2.82
N PHE A 102 6.24 21.59 2.69
CA PHE A 102 5.10 21.94 1.82
C PHE A 102 5.62 22.63 0.56
N TRP A 103 5.03 22.26 -0.59
CA TRP A 103 5.46 22.69 -1.91
C TRP A 103 4.26 23.18 -2.71
N ASP A 104 4.45 24.25 -3.49
CA ASP A 104 3.57 24.60 -4.60
C ASP A 104 4.09 23.87 -5.84
N VAL A 105 3.28 22.97 -6.38
CA VAL A 105 3.60 22.11 -7.53
C VAL A 105 2.70 22.40 -8.74
N THR A 106 1.98 23.50 -8.71
CA THR A 106 1.08 23.95 -9.78
C THR A 106 1.77 24.01 -11.14
N ASP A 107 3.03 24.46 -11.19
CA ASP A 107 3.88 24.31 -12.37
C ASP A 107 4.85 23.13 -12.12
N PRO A 108 4.63 21.96 -12.75
CA PRO A 108 5.48 20.79 -12.53
C PRO A 108 6.94 20.98 -13.04
N ASN A 109 7.23 22.03 -13.82
CA ASN A 109 8.61 22.37 -14.20
C ASN A 109 9.30 23.25 -13.16
N HIS A 110 8.57 23.80 -12.20
CA HIS A 110 9.07 24.77 -11.23
C HIS A 110 8.45 24.53 -9.84
N LEU A 111 8.97 23.53 -9.13
CA LEU A 111 8.51 23.17 -7.79
C LEU A 111 9.07 24.17 -6.77
N ILE A 112 8.18 24.78 -5.96
CA ILE A 112 8.53 25.85 -5.02
C ILE A 112 8.27 25.39 -3.59
N PRO A 113 9.29 25.24 -2.71
CA PRO A 113 9.04 25.02 -1.29
C PRO A 113 8.38 26.29 -0.70
N ILE A 114 7.30 26.12 0.04
CA ILE A 114 6.48 27.24 0.54
C ILE A 114 6.41 27.32 2.05
N ASP A 115 6.51 26.17 2.75
CA ASP A 115 6.50 26.12 4.21
C ASP A 115 7.18 24.85 4.74
N THR A 116 7.46 24.83 6.05
CA THR A 116 8.06 23.67 6.73
C THR A 116 7.53 23.57 8.15
N ILE A 117 6.90 22.45 8.48
CA ILE A 117 6.52 22.11 9.84
C ILE A 117 7.62 21.23 10.46
N ARG A 118 7.95 21.48 11.73
CA ARG A 118 8.87 20.66 12.53
C ARG A 118 8.18 20.13 13.77
N VAL A 119 8.39 18.83 14.01
CA VAL A 119 7.87 18.14 15.18
C VAL A 119 9.00 17.38 15.88
N ASP A 120 8.80 17.03 17.17
CA ASP A 120 9.74 16.17 17.89
C ASP A 120 9.61 14.74 17.34
N ALA A 121 10.38 14.44 16.30
CA ALA A 121 10.47 13.14 15.65
C ALA A 121 11.82 12.94 14.98
N ARG A 122 12.31 11.73 14.89
CA ARG A 122 13.40 11.33 14.00
C ARG A 122 12.91 11.17 12.56
N THR A 123 11.67 10.69 12.42
CA THR A 123 11.07 10.36 11.13
C THR A 123 9.62 10.85 11.10
N VAL A 124 9.28 11.60 10.06
CA VAL A 124 7.91 11.81 9.60
C VAL A 124 7.72 10.85 8.44
N ASN A 125 7.30 9.62 8.73
CA ASN A 125 7.32 8.54 7.75
C ASN A 125 6.25 8.70 6.69
N ASP A 126 5.03 9.03 7.11
CA ASP A 126 3.87 9.10 6.22
C ASP A 126 3.13 10.44 6.38
N VAL A 127 2.60 10.93 5.28
CA VAL A 127 1.90 12.22 5.18
C VAL A 127 0.66 12.07 4.29
N LYS A 128 -0.49 12.56 4.75
CA LYS A 128 -1.76 12.53 3.98
C LYS A 128 -2.52 13.83 4.17
N VAL A 129 -3.28 14.23 3.15
CA VAL A 129 -4.16 15.39 3.21
C VAL A 129 -5.60 14.96 2.95
N SER A 130 -6.54 15.57 3.67
CA SER A 130 -7.97 15.34 3.49
C SER A 130 -8.44 15.70 2.08
N GLU A 131 -9.48 15.04 1.61
CA GLU A 131 -10.05 15.23 0.27
C GLU A 131 -10.47 16.71 0.01
N ASP A 132 -10.89 17.42 1.06
CA ASP A 132 -11.27 18.84 0.98
C ASP A 132 -10.07 19.80 1.02
N GLY A 133 -8.84 19.28 1.11
CA GLY A 133 -7.60 20.05 1.05
C GLY A 133 -7.31 20.90 2.30
N LYS A 134 -7.94 20.62 3.45
CA LYS A 134 -7.81 21.47 4.64
C LYS A 134 -6.99 20.91 5.76
N ILE A 135 -6.99 19.58 5.94
CA ILE A 135 -6.32 18.90 7.03
C ILE A 135 -5.19 18.02 6.48
N CYS A 136 -3.99 18.25 6.96
CA CYS A 136 -2.86 17.34 6.76
C CYS A 136 -2.61 16.57 8.05
N VAL A 137 -2.32 15.28 7.91
CA VAL A 137 -1.88 14.42 9.00
C VAL A 137 -0.51 13.87 8.67
N ILE A 138 0.39 13.94 9.64
CA ILE A 138 1.73 13.37 9.54
C ILE A 138 1.96 12.37 10.67
N SER A 139 2.64 11.27 10.37
CA SER A 139 3.08 10.32 11.37
C SER A 139 4.31 10.86 12.12
N ARG A 140 4.52 10.42 13.35
CA ARG A 140 5.63 10.83 14.21
C ARG A 140 6.31 9.62 14.81
N GLU A 141 7.53 9.35 14.38
CA GLU A 141 8.35 8.24 14.88
C GLU A 141 9.66 8.72 15.51
N GLY A 142 10.09 8.00 16.53
CA GLY A 142 11.34 8.27 17.22
C GLY A 142 11.34 9.62 17.97
N ALA A 143 10.20 10.00 18.54
CA ALA A 143 10.06 11.17 19.39
C ALA A 143 10.96 11.07 20.64
N SER A 144 11.61 12.18 21.02
CA SER A 144 12.57 12.23 22.13
C SER A 144 11.92 11.84 23.47
N ASN A 145 10.64 12.16 23.64
CA ASN A 145 9.82 11.84 24.80
C ASN A 145 9.20 10.43 24.75
N ARG A 146 9.52 9.65 23.68
CA ARG A 146 8.93 8.31 23.40
C ARG A 146 7.40 8.29 23.26
N LYS A 147 6.79 9.44 22.99
CA LYS A 147 5.38 9.59 22.67
C LYS A 147 5.27 9.85 21.17
N ASN A 148 5.34 8.80 20.40
CA ASN A 148 5.07 8.83 18.97
C ASN A 148 3.60 9.21 18.71
N GLY A 149 3.07 8.97 17.55
CA GLY A 149 1.66 9.25 17.25
C GLY A 149 1.49 10.11 16.01
N LEU A 150 0.51 10.99 16.03
CA LEU A 150 0.08 11.81 14.91
C LEU A 150 0.20 13.29 15.21
N VAL A 151 0.41 14.08 14.16
CA VAL A 151 0.26 15.54 14.19
C VAL A 151 -0.77 15.94 13.15
N ILE A 152 -1.75 16.73 13.55
CA ILE A 152 -2.84 17.24 12.72
C ILE A 152 -2.56 18.71 12.43
N ILE A 153 -2.57 19.07 11.16
CA ILE A 153 -2.11 20.36 10.65
C ILE A 153 -3.23 20.97 9.81
N ASP A 154 -3.56 22.24 10.04
CA ASP A 154 -4.39 23.03 9.15
C ASP A 154 -3.56 23.44 7.93
N VAL A 155 -4.00 23.06 6.75
CA VAL A 155 -3.38 23.38 5.46
C VAL A 155 -4.35 24.14 4.54
N SER A 156 -5.39 24.75 5.08
CA SER A 156 -6.30 25.62 4.33
C SER A 156 -5.54 26.76 3.62
N ASN A 157 -4.43 27.21 4.21
CA ASN A 157 -3.40 27.99 3.55
C ASN A 157 -2.06 27.26 3.64
N PRO A 158 -1.65 26.49 2.60
CA PRO A 158 -0.42 25.67 2.67
C PRO A 158 0.87 26.50 2.83
N ARG A 159 0.82 27.82 2.63
CA ARG A 159 1.94 28.75 2.84
C ARG A 159 2.11 29.19 4.30
N GLU A 160 1.14 28.88 5.13
CA GLU A 160 1.08 29.18 6.56
C GLU A 160 0.47 27.97 7.30
N ALA A 161 1.03 26.78 7.05
CA ALA A 161 0.58 25.55 7.67
C ALA A 161 0.70 25.62 9.19
N ALA A 162 -0.32 25.18 9.93
CA ALA A 162 -0.35 25.32 11.38
C ALA A 162 -0.74 24.02 12.09
N ILE A 163 0.06 23.60 13.07
CA ILE A 163 -0.29 22.47 13.95
C ILE A 163 -1.52 22.86 14.77
N ILE A 164 -2.57 22.06 14.68
CA ILE A 164 -3.82 22.25 15.43
C ILE A 164 -4.01 21.24 16.55
N ALA A 165 -3.47 20.03 16.40
CA ALA A 165 -3.50 19.00 17.44
C ALA A 165 -2.36 17.99 17.28
N THR A 166 -2.08 17.27 18.37
CA THR A 166 -1.29 16.04 18.39
C THR A 166 -2.13 14.95 19.03
N TYR A 167 -1.97 13.71 18.57
CA TYR A 167 -2.67 12.57 19.13
C TYR A 167 -1.70 11.41 19.33
N ASP A 168 -1.54 10.95 20.59
CA ASP A 168 -0.64 9.86 20.95
C ASP A 168 -1.30 8.77 21.78
N GLU A 169 -2.61 8.90 22.10
CA GLU A 169 -3.33 7.93 22.92
C GLU A 169 -3.40 6.57 22.23
N GLY A 170 -2.76 5.56 22.85
CA GLY A 170 -2.66 4.20 22.29
C GLY A 170 -1.70 4.05 21.11
N LEU A 171 -1.02 5.11 20.67
CA LEU A 171 -0.14 5.14 19.50
C LEU A 171 1.36 5.30 19.84
N THR A 172 1.72 5.26 21.12
CA THR A 172 3.09 5.54 21.57
C THR A 172 4.12 4.51 21.11
N GLY A 173 3.69 3.31 20.68
CA GLY A 173 4.56 2.28 20.09
C GLY A 173 5.12 2.65 18.71
N GLY A 174 4.48 3.58 18.03
CA GLY A 174 4.85 4.08 16.70
C GLY A 174 3.66 4.05 15.75
N VAL A 175 3.63 5.02 14.84
CA VAL A 175 2.69 5.11 13.74
C VAL A 175 3.52 5.19 12.47
N HIS A 176 3.58 4.08 11.75
CA HIS A 176 4.38 4.01 10.54
C HIS A 176 3.65 4.70 9.38
N ASN A 177 2.43 4.24 9.08
CA ASN A 177 1.60 4.78 8.02
C ASN A 177 0.27 5.31 8.56
N VAL A 178 -0.33 6.24 7.82
CA VAL A 178 -1.63 6.84 8.11
C VAL A 178 -2.44 6.95 6.83
N PHE A 179 -3.75 6.95 6.95
CA PHE A 179 -4.64 7.38 5.88
C PHE A 179 -5.72 8.30 6.45
N ILE A 180 -6.13 9.29 5.68
CA ILE A 180 -7.24 10.16 6.05
C ILE A 180 -8.38 9.96 5.05
N TYR A 181 -9.55 9.60 5.56
CA TYR A 181 -10.74 9.40 4.74
C TYR A 181 -11.94 10.03 5.44
N LYS A 182 -12.56 11.01 4.78
CA LYS A 182 -13.61 11.85 5.37
C LYS A 182 -13.12 12.41 6.73
N ASP A 183 -13.93 12.28 7.75
CA ASP A 183 -13.63 12.79 9.10
C ASP A 183 -12.89 11.78 9.99
N HIS A 184 -12.11 10.87 9.39
CA HIS A 184 -11.39 9.83 10.14
C HIS A 184 -9.94 9.68 9.66
N ILE A 185 -9.06 9.48 10.64
CA ILE A 185 -7.67 9.06 10.43
C ILE A 185 -7.57 7.58 10.76
N TYR A 186 -6.94 6.82 9.87
CA TYR A 186 -6.59 5.41 10.06
C TYR A 186 -5.09 5.35 10.31
N ALA A 187 -4.72 5.10 11.56
CA ALA A 187 -3.34 5.17 12.02
C ALA A 187 -2.80 3.78 12.32
N LEU A 188 -1.77 3.35 11.61
CA LEU A 188 -1.13 2.09 11.92
C LEU A 188 -0.45 2.15 13.28
N SER A 189 -0.85 1.28 14.17
CA SER A 189 -0.35 1.20 15.53
C SER A 189 0.55 -0.01 15.69
N ASN A 190 1.81 0.24 15.95
CA ASN A 190 2.82 -0.77 16.30
C ASN A 190 2.99 -1.89 15.24
N GLY A 191 2.56 -1.67 13.99
CA GLY A 191 2.62 -2.68 12.93
C GLY A 191 1.67 -3.86 13.10
N GLU A 192 0.70 -3.80 14.00
CA GLU A 192 -0.24 -4.89 14.32
C GLU A 192 -1.65 -4.60 13.82
N ARG A 193 -2.08 -3.33 13.92
CA ARG A 193 -3.45 -2.90 13.63
C ARG A 193 -3.48 -1.47 13.10
N TYR A 194 -4.62 -1.01 12.67
CA TYR A 194 -4.89 0.42 12.60
C TYR A 194 -5.99 0.84 13.55
N ASP A 195 -5.72 1.93 14.25
CA ASP A 195 -6.70 2.61 15.09
C ASP A 195 -7.40 3.69 14.27
N ILE A 196 -8.72 3.82 14.44
CA ILE A 196 -9.55 4.75 13.70
C ILE A 196 -9.91 5.90 14.62
N ILE A 197 -9.52 7.11 14.21
CA ILE A 197 -9.60 8.32 15.00
C ILE A 197 -10.54 9.29 14.31
N ASN A 198 -11.64 9.64 14.95
CA ASN A 198 -12.56 10.67 14.46
C ASN A 198 -11.94 12.06 14.65
N ILE A 199 -12.00 12.89 13.60
CA ILE A 199 -11.52 14.26 13.52
C ILE A 199 -12.58 15.23 12.98
N GLU A 200 -13.86 14.93 13.16
CA GLU A 200 -14.95 15.90 12.89
C GLU A 200 -14.67 17.25 13.58
N ASP A 201 -14.13 17.21 14.81
CA ASP A 201 -13.42 18.32 15.42
C ASP A 201 -11.91 17.99 15.44
N PRO A 202 -11.10 18.51 14.49
CA PRO A 202 -9.68 18.16 14.40
C PRO A 202 -8.84 18.69 15.58
N LYS A 203 -9.40 19.55 16.42
CA LYS A 203 -8.78 20.02 17.68
C LYS A 203 -9.01 19.05 18.84
N SER A 204 -9.94 18.12 18.70
CA SER A 204 -10.33 17.16 19.74
C SER A 204 -10.44 15.74 19.16
N PRO A 205 -9.37 15.18 18.56
CA PRO A 205 -9.38 13.87 17.95
C PRO A 205 -9.74 12.78 18.97
N LYS A 206 -10.52 11.77 18.55
CA LYS A 206 -10.97 10.68 19.43
C LYS A 206 -10.94 9.35 18.71
N LYS A 207 -10.35 8.33 19.35
CA LYS A 207 -10.43 6.96 18.85
C LYS A 207 -11.88 6.47 18.90
N VAL A 208 -12.35 5.91 17.78
CA VAL A 208 -13.71 5.38 17.63
C VAL A 208 -13.74 3.91 17.24
N GLY A 209 -12.66 3.36 16.70
CA GLY A 209 -12.58 1.98 16.28
C GLY A 209 -11.16 1.45 16.14
N THR A 210 -11.07 0.18 15.84
CA THR A 210 -9.81 -0.53 15.56
C THR A 210 -10.11 -1.66 14.58
N PHE A 211 -9.20 -1.89 13.65
CA PHE A 211 -9.15 -3.12 12.87
C PHE A 211 -7.83 -3.84 13.14
N GLU A 212 -7.93 -5.10 13.47
CA GLU A 212 -6.82 -6.02 13.74
C GLU A 212 -7.22 -7.40 13.22
N LEU A 213 -6.31 -8.12 12.59
CA LEU A 213 -6.58 -9.47 12.13
C LEU A 213 -6.59 -10.43 13.31
N ASP A 214 -7.55 -11.33 13.34
CA ASP A 214 -7.60 -12.46 14.30
C ASP A 214 -6.82 -13.67 13.74
N GLU A 215 -5.52 -13.44 13.47
CA GLU A 215 -4.62 -14.43 12.89
C GLU A 215 -3.29 -14.49 13.68
N PRO A 216 -2.73 -15.67 13.97
CA PRO A 216 -1.49 -15.76 14.73
C PRO A 216 -0.30 -15.09 14.03
N GLY A 217 0.36 -14.16 14.74
CA GLY A 217 1.52 -13.44 14.18
C GLY A 217 1.16 -12.48 13.05
N HIS A 218 -0.09 -12.01 13.02
CA HIS A 218 -0.51 -10.99 12.06
C HIS A 218 0.29 -9.72 12.22
N SER A 219 0.38 -8.98 11.15
CA SER A 219 0.97 -7.65 11.09
C SER A 219 0.38 -6.88 9.92
N ILE A 220 0.52 -5.57 9.95
CA ILE A 220 0.04 -4.66 8.92
C ILE A 220 1.11 -3.64 8.60
N HIS A 221 1.22 -3.28 7.32
CA HIS A 221 2.18 -2.26 6.87
C HIS A 221 1.50 -1.00 6.40
N ASP A 222 0.39 -1.11 5.66
CA ASP A 222 -0.26 0.05 5.06
C ASP A 222 -1.78 -0.12 4.95
N VAL A 223 -2.48 0.98 4.75
CA VAL A 223 -3.92 1.01 4.46
C VAL A 223 -4.24 2.13 3.47
N TRP A 224 -4.91 1.78 2.38
CA TRP A 224 -5.51 2.72 1.44
C TRP A 224 -7.02 2.66 1.57
N ILE A 225 -7.72 3.81 1.50
CA ILE A 225 -9.18 3.81 1.62
C ILE A 225 -9.80 4.54 0.45
N GLU A 226 -10.76 3.87 -0.19
CA GLU A 226 -11.57 4.41 -1.28
C GLU A 226 -13.01 3.91 -1.16
N ASP A 227 -13.98 4.78 -1.33
CA ASP A 227 -15.41 4.49 -1.26
C ASP A 227 -15.87 3.74 0.01
N GLY A 228 -15.20 4.00 1.15
CA GLY A 228 -15.51 3.36 2.42
C GLY A 228 -15.03 1.91 2.54
N ILE A 229 -14.14 1.50 1.67
CA ILE A 229 -13.43 0.22 1.73
C ILE A 229 -11.96 0.50 2.04
N ALA A 230 -11.42 -0.12 3.08
CA ALA A 230 -10.01 -0.11 3.38
C ALA A 230 -9.32 -1.31 2.73
N TYR A 231 -8.29 -1.04 1.93
CA TYR A 231 -7.39 -2.03 1.34
C TYR A 231 -6.18 -2.14 2.23
N SER A 232 -6.22 -3.12 3.09
CA SER A 232 -5.26 -3.32 4.18
C SER A 232 -4.13 -4.22 3.73
N SER A 233 -2.90 -3.77 3.87
CA SER A 233 -1.69 -4.50 3.47
C SER A 233 -1.10 -5.21 4.68
N ASN A 234 -1.22 -6.54 4.71
CA ASN A 234 -0.98 -7.33 5.92
C ASN A 234 0.18 -8.30 5.74
N TRP A 235 1.29 -7.84 5.17
CA TRP A 235 2.50 -8.65 5.01
C TRP A 235 2.22 -10.05 4.44
N ALA A 236 2.56 -11.09 5.18
CA ALA A 236 2.36 -12.48 4.78
C ALA A 236 0.89 -12.88 4.61
N TYR A 237 -0.05 -12.15 5.23
CA TYR A 237 -1.48 -12.38 5.08
C TYR A 237 -2.08 -11.69 3.84
N GLY A 238 -1.25 -10.97 3.07
CA GLY A 238 -1.65 -10.35 1.81
C GLY A 238 -2.61 -9.19 1.98
N VAL A 239 -3.48 -9.01 1.00
CA VAL A 239 -4.46 -7.89 0.96
C VAL A 239 -5.76 -8.31 1.63
N TRP A 240 -6.27 -7.43 2.50
CA TRP A 240 -7.61 -7.53 3.08
C TRP A 240 -8.45 -6.33 2.67
N MET A 241 -9.63 -6.58 2.13
CA MET A 241 -10.66 -5.58 1.93
C MET A 241 -11.54 -5.52 3.16
N VAL A 242 -11.68 -4.34 3.73
CA VAL A 242 -12.42 -4.11 4.98
C VAL A 242 -13.45 -3.00 4.78
N ASP A 243 -14.71 -3.30 5.09
CA ASP A 243 -15.79 -2.30 5.10
C ASP A 243 -15.62 -1.37 6.30
N VAL A 244 -15.37 -0.11 6.03
CA VAL A 244 -15.23 0.96 7.04
C VAL A 244 -16.28 2.06 6.84
N GLY A 245 -17.34 1.76 6.07
CA GLY A 245 -18.43 2.71 5.81
C GLY A 245 -19.00 2.63 4.38
N ASN A 246 -18.61 1.61 3.60
CA ASN A 246 -19.20 1.32 2.29
C ASN A 246 -20.59 0.68 2.43
N GLY A 247 -20.78 -0.18 3.43
CA GLY A 247 -22.02 -0.88 3.72
C GLY A 247 -22.10 -2.30 3.13
N MET A 248 -21.08 -2.78 2.40
CA MET A 248 -21.08 -4.14 1.81
C MET A 248 -21.16 -5.24 2.87
N ALA A 249 -20.49 -5.07 3.99
CA ALA A 249 -20.50 -5.99 5.13
C ALA A 249 -21.17 -5.40 6.36
N GLY A 250 -21.78 -4.21 6.25
CA GLY A 250 -22.33 -3.45 7.37
C GLY A 250 -21.26 -2.88 8.30
N GLY A 251 -20.07 -2.66 7.76
CA GLY A 251 -18.96 -2.04 8.48
C GLY A 251 -19.14 -0.54 8.67
N THR A 252 -18.50 -0.03 9.71
CA THR A 252 -18.43 1.41 10.01
C THR A 252 -17.04 1.73 10.58
N PRO A 253 -16.63 3.01 10.65
CA PRO A 253 -15.36 3.36 11.30
C PRO A 253 -15.26 2.85 12.75
N SER A 254 -16.38 2.78 13.48
CA SER A 254 -16.40 2.27 14.85
C SER A 254 -16.51 0.74 14.95
N ASN A 255 -16.80 0.06 13.85
CA ASN A 255 -16.94 -1.40 13.78
C ASN A 255 -16.59 -1.90 12.38
N PRO A 256 -15.31 -1.86 11.99
CA PRO A 256 -14.85 -2.35 10.68
C PRO A 256 -15.19 -3.82 10.47
N LYS A 257 -15.49 -4.20 9.23
CA LYS A 257 -15.87 -5.58 8.89
C LYS A 257 -15.07 -6.08 7.68
N PRO A 258 -14.41 -7.24 7.77
CA PRO A 258 -13.75 -7.84 6.62
C PRO A 258 -14.76 -8.20 5.53
N ILE A 259 -14.39 -7.99 4.26
CA ILE A 259 -15.18 -8.32 3.07
C ILE A 259 -14.58 -9.52 2.37
N ALA A 260 -13.31 -9.42 1.99
CA ALA A 260 -12.57 -10.41 1.23
C ALA A 260 -11.08 -10.27 1.49
N ASN A 261 -10.30 -11.31 1.20
CA ASN A 261 -8.85 -11.26 1.27
C ASN A 261 -8.18 -12.11 0.20
N TYR A 262 -6.95 -11.79 -0.09
CA TYR A 262 -6.10 -12.60 -0.94
C TYR A 262 -4.67 -12.59 -0.42
N ALA A 263 -4.20 -13.77 0.00
CA ALA A 263 -2.80 -13.99 0.33
C ALA A 263 -2.10 -14.63 -0.87
N TYR A 264 -1.07 -13.97 -1.39
CA TYR A 264 -0.27 -14.53 -2.46
C TYR A 264 1.00 -15.19 -1.87
N PRO A 265 1.49 -16.27 -2.51
CA PRO A 265 2.51 -17.11 -1.90
C PRO A 265 3.94 -16.58 -2.00
N SER A 266 4.16 -15.49 -2.72
CA SER A 266 5.50 -14.91 -2.88
C SER A 266 5.47 -13.43 -2.54
N GLY A 267 6.26 -13.02 -1.56
CA GLY A 267 6.38 -11.64 -1.16
C GLY A 267 5.61 -11.29 0.12
N TRP A 268 5.82 -10.07 0.57
CA TRP A 268 5.19 -9.48 1.72
C TRP A 268 4.44 -8.22 1.29
N ASN A 269 3.14 -8.25 1.40
CA ASN A 269 2.29 -7.16 0.98
C ASN A 269 2.60 -5.87 1.74
N HIS A 270 3.10 -4.88 1.01
CA HIS A 270 3.52 -3.59 1.52
C HIS A 270 2.48 -2.50 1.30
N ALA A 271 1.88 -2.47 0.09
CA ALA A 271 0.86 -1.51 -0.29
C ALA A 271 -0.20 -2.16 -1.19
N ALA A 272 -1.41 -1.62 -1.22
CA ALA A 272 -2.52 -2.14 -2.03
C ALA A 272 -3.41 -0.99 -2.53
N PHE A 273 -3.71 -0.99 -3.85
CA PHE A 273 -4.52 0.05 -4.49
C PHE A 273 -5.65 -0.57 -5.30
N PRO A 274 -6.90 -0.07 -5.19
CA PRO A 274 -8.00 -0.52 -6.02
C PRO A 274 -7.89 0.04 -7.44
N TYR A 275 -8.32 -0.76 -8.42
CA TYR A 275 -8.44 -0.34 -9.80
C TYR A 275 -9.66 -0.94 -10.47
N TYR A 276 -10.60 -0.11 -10.87
CA TYR A 276 -11.76 -0.53 -11.65
C TYR A 276 -11.54 -0.28 -13.14
N ASP A 277 -11.45 -1.37 -13.92
CA ASP A 277 -11.36 -1.29 -15.38
C ASP A 277 -12.75 -1.05 -16.00
N LYS A 278 -13.01 0.19 -16.35
CA LYS A 278 -14.27 0.62 -17.00
C LYS A 278 -14.56 -0.08 -18.34
N LYS A 279 -13.53 -0.60 -19.03
CA LYS A 279 -13.71 -1.25 -20.34
C LYS A 279 -14.19 -2.68 -20.18
N THR A 280 -13.69 -3.39 -19.21
CA THR A 280 -14.02 -4.80 -18.96
C THR A 280 -15.05 -5.00 -17.86
N GLY A 281 -15.31 -3.97 -17.05
CA GLY A 281 -16.15 -4.06 -15.86
C GLY A 281 -15.53 -4.86 -14.72
N LYS A 282 -14.23 -5.10 -14.78
CA LYS A 282 -13.52 -5.88 -13.78
C LYS A 282 -12.94 -4.98 -12.69
N PHE A 283 -12.91 -5.53 -11.50
CA PHE A 283 -12.31 -4.89 -10.34
C PHE A 283 -11.02 -5.59 -9.92
N TYR A 284 -9.95 -4.84 -9.83
CA TYR A 284 -8.63 -5.33 -9.45
C TYR A 284 -8.12 -4.63 -8.20
N VAL A 285 -7.28 -5.34 -7.46
CA VAL A 285 -6.37 -4.73 -6.49
C VAL A 285 -4.95 -4.94 -6.97
N ILE A 286 -4.20 -3.85 -7.03
CA ILE A 286 -2.78 -3.86 -7.36
C ILE A 286 -2.03 -3.84 -6.03
N ALA A 287 -1.31 -4.92 -5.73
CA ALA A 287 -0.58 -5.08 -4.49
C ALA A 287 0.93 -5.06 -4.75
N GLY A 288 1.65 -4.23 -4.01
CA GLY A 288 3.11 -4.15 -4.07
C GLY A 288 3.75 -4.89 -2.91
N ASP A 289 4.88 -5.54 -3.18
CA ASP A 289 5.69 -6.20 -2.15
C ASP A 289 6.81 -5.29 -1.66
N GLU A 290 7.19 -5.44 -0.41
CA GLU A 290 8.50 -5.04 0.07
C GLU A 290 9.49 -6.18 -0.13
N ALA A 291 10.48 -5.98 -1.02
CA ALA A 291 11.55 -6.95 -1.25
C ALA A 291 12.80 -6.58 -0.45
N PHE A 292 13.40 -7.57 0.15
CA PHE A 292 14.78 -7.46 0.60
C PHE A 292 15.74 -7.68 -0.58
N PRO A 293 16.97 -7.17 -0.57
CA PRO A 293 17.89 -7.19 -1.71
C PRO A 293 18.12 -8.54 -2.36
N ASN A 294 17.86 -9.63 -1.66
CA ASN A 294 18.05 -11.00 -2.15
C ASN A 294 16.74 -11.82 -2.16
N GLY A 295 15.58 -11.15 -2.15
CA GLY A 295 14.29 -11.81 -1.98
C GLY A 295 14.04 -12.26 -0.54
N LEU A 296 13.00 -13.06 -0.34
CA LEU A 296 12.65 -13.63 0.96
C LEU A 296 13.48 -14.88 1.25
N ASN A 297 14.23 -14.86 2.34
CA ASN A 297 14.89 -16.05 2.85
C ASN A 297 13.88 -16.89 3.64
N THR A 298 13.78 -18.16 3.27
CA THR A 298 13.08 -19.16 4.10
C THR A 298 14.13 -19.86 4.98
N GLU A 299 13.81 -20.13 6.24
CA GLU A 299 14.77 -20.72 7.20
C GLU A 299 15.40 -22.03 6.71
N ASP A 300 14.69 -22.79 5.87
CA ASP A 300 15.11 -24.11 5.39
C ASP A 300 15.05 -24.26 3.86
N GLY A 301 15.02 -23.17 3.11
CA GLY A 301 14.80 -23.22 1.67
C GLY A 301 15.59 -22.19 0.85
N PRO A 302 15.45 -22.25 -0.46
CA PRO A 302 16.07 -21.27 -1.35
C PRO A 302 15.44 -19.88 -1.14
N THR A 303 16.20 -18.84 -1.47
CA THR A 303 15.67 -17.48 -1.58
C THR A 303 14.50 -17.45 -2.58
N ILE A 304 13.36 -16.96 -2.15
CA ILE A 304 12.18 -16.82 -3.01
C ILE A 304 12.20 -15.42 -3.62
N PRO A 305 12.05 -15.27 -4.96
CA PRO A 305 11.90 -13.96 -5.57
C PRO A 305 10.74 -13.17 -4.95
N ALA A 306 10.97 -11.90 -4.67
CA ALA A 306 10.00 -10.97 -4.10
C ALA A 306 10.20 -9.59 -4.70
N GLY A 307 9.27 -8.66 -4.44
CA GLY A 307 9.33 -7.31 -4.98
C GLY A 307 8.54 -7.14 -6.26
N PHE A 308 7.43 -7.86 -6.37
CA PHE A 308 6.51 -7.77 -7.50
C PHE A 308 5.40 -6.77 -7.24
N LEU A 309 4.81 -6.26 -8.35
CA LEU A 309 3.43 -5.81 -8.33
C LEU A 309 2.53 -6.96 -8.74
N HIS A 310 1.60 -7.32 -7.87
CA HIS A 310 0.60 -8.34 -8.10
C HIS A 310 -0.70 -7.71 -8.56
N PHE A 311 -1.28 -8.22 -9.64
CA PHE A 311 -2.58 -7.79 -10.14
C PHE A 311 -3.60 -8.86 -9.81
N ILE A 312 -4.48 -8.55 -8.87
CA ILE A 312 -5.44 -9.50 -8.31
C ILE A 312 -6.83 -9.12 -8.76
N ASP A 313 -7.52 -9.99 -9.48
CA ASP A 313 -8.91 -9.82 -9.89
C ASP A 313 -9.83 -10.14 -8.70
N PHE A 314 -10.47 -9.12 -8.17
CA PHE A 314 -11.45 -9.19 -7.08
C PHE A 314 -12.90 -9.02 -7.59
N THR A 315 -13.15 -9.18 -8.89
CA THR A 315 -14.50 -9.11 -9.44
C THR A 315 -15.45 -10.12 -8.78
N ASP A 316 -14.95 -11.31 -8.44
CA ASP A 316 -15.61 -12.26 -7.58
C ASP A 316 -14.93 -12.24 -6.19
N LEU A 317 -15.57 -11.60 -5.22
CA LEU A 317 -15.02 -11.41 -3.88
C LEU A 317 -14.87 -12.73 -3.08
N GLU A 318 -15.64 -13.77 -3.45
CA GLU A 318 -15.50 -15.10 -2.82
C GLU A 318 -14.30 -15.88 -3.39
N ARG A 319 -13.83 -15.50 -4.58
CA ARG A 319 -12.77 -16.20 -5.30
C ARG A 319 -11.80 -15.24 -5.98
N PRO A 320 -11.11 -14.36 -5.24
CA PRO A 320 -10.11 -13.49 -5.84
C PRO A 320 -8.99 -14.32 -6.48
N VAL A 321 -8.41 -13.79 -7.55
CA VAL A 321 -7.43 -14.52 -8.35
C VAL A 321 -6.33 -13.58 -8.83
N GLU A 322 -5.07 -13.95 -8.60
CA GLU A 322 -3.95 -13.26 -9.22
C GLU A 322 -3.92 -13.54 -10.73
N VAL A 323 -3.90 -12.49 -11.53
CA VAL A 323 -3.98 -12.57 -13.00
C VAL A 323 -2.70 -12.14 -13.69
N ALA A 324 -1.85 -11.38 -13.02
CA ALA A 324 -0.54 -10.96 -13.54
C ALA A 324 0.40 -10.54 -12.40
N LYS A 325 1.69 -10.57 -12.70
CA LYS A 325 2.76 -9.95 -11.92
C LYS A 325 3.55 -9.01 -12.81
N TYR A 326 4.17 -8.03 -12.20
CA TYR A 326 5.12 -7.14 -12.85
C TYR A 326 6.33 -6.96 -11.93
N GLU A 327 7.52 -7.11 -12.52
CA GLU A 327 8.79 -6.89 -11.86
C GLU A 327 9.56 -5.82 -12.62
N VAL A 328 10.21 -4.93 -11.90
CA VAL A 328 11.23 -4.03 -12.47
C VAL A 328 12.57 -4.74 -12.28
N PRO A 329 13.24 -5.16 -13.36
CA PRO A 329 14.56 -5.75 -13.27
C PRO A 329 15.52 -4.75 -12.60
N GLY A 330 16.11 -5.13 -11.47
CA GLY A 330 17.06 -4.34 -10.70
C GLY A 330 18.49 -4.52 -11.19
#